data_c2f44fa8fb9a23cdb75647a8c1725256
#
_entry.id   c2f44fa8fb9a23cdb75647a8c1725256
#
_cell.length_a   1.000
_cell.length_b   1.000
_cell.length_c   1.000
_cell.angle_alpha   90.00
_cell.angle_beta   90.00
_cell.angle_gamma   90.00
#
_symmetry.space_group_name_H-M   'P 1'
#
loop_
_entity.id
_entity.type
_entity.pdbx_description
1 polymer ?
#
loop_
_entity_poly.entity_id
_entity_poly.type
_entity_poly.pdbx_seq_one_letter_code
_entity_poly.pdbx_strand_id
1 'polypeptide(L)' 'MTFRRWLQQRWYAHCLEIEEWTGRMPTYPMSEYFAKYKYWLKREYRHQQGVTNGS' A
#
# COMPACT_ATOMS: atom_id res chain seq x y z
N MET A 1 0.16 13.77 -5.10
CA MET A 1 0.41 12.87 -3.96
C MET A 1 1.74 12.18 -4.14
N THR A 2 2.57 12.18 -3.10
CA THR A 2 3.86 11.50 -3.16
C THR A 2 3.67 10.00 -3.00
N PHE A 3 4.66 9.23 -3.46
CA PHE A 3 4.64 7.79 -3.32
C PHE A 3 4.55 7.37 -1.85
N ARG A 4 5.29 8.07 -0.99
CA ARG A 4 5.29 7.76 0.43
C ARG A 4 3.90 7.88 1.05
N ARG A 5 3.20 8.95 0.69
CA ARG A 5 1.86 9.18 1.21
C ARG A 5 0.87 8.14 0.66
N TRP A 6 0.99 7.83 -0.61
CA TRP A 6 0.19 6.80 -1.22
C TRP A 6 0.44 5.44 -0.56
N LEU A 7 1.70 5.13 -0.29
CA LEU A 7 2.08 3.89 0.37
C LEU A 7 1.50 3.80 1.79
N GLN A 8 1.50 4.92 2.49
CA GLN A 8 0.93 5.00 3.82
C GLN A 8 -0.56 4.66 3.81
N GLN A 9 -1.28 5.16 2.83
CA GLN A 9 -2.70 4.88 2.68
C GLN A 9 -2.93 3.41 2.36
N ARG A 10 -2.09 2.84 1.52
CA ARG A 10 -2.17 1.41 1.20
C ARG A 10 -1.88 0.55 2.40
N TRP A 11 -0.89 0.95 3.18
CA TRP A 11 -0.55 0.24 4.41
C TRP A 11 -1.72 0.26 5.39
N TYR A 12 -2.33 1.42 5.54
CA TYR A 12 -3.47 1.57 6.45
C TYR A 12 -4.63 0.67 6.03
N ALA A 13 -4.95 0.67 4.75
CA ALA A 13 -6.02 -0.18 4.23
C ALA A 13 -5.70 -1.67 4.45
N HIS A 14 -4.44 -2.04 4.26
CA HIS A 14 -3.99 -3.40 4.50
C HIS A 14 -4.16 -3.79 5.97
N CYS A 15 -3.82 -2.88 6.88
CA CYS A 15 -3.98 -3.13 8.30
C CYS A 15 -5.43 -3.37 8.68
N LEU A 16 -6.32 -2.55 8.15
CA LEU A 16 -7.75 -2.70 8.42
C LEU A 16 -8.28 -4.02 7.91
N GLU A 17 -7.83 -4.43 6.75
CA GLU A 17 -8.24 -5.70 6.16
C GLU A 17 -7.78 -6.88 6.99
N ILE A 18 -6.54 -6.86 7.44
CA ILE A 18 -5.99 -7.92 8.27
C ILE A 18 -6.72 -7.95 9.62
N GLU A 19 -7.00 -6.81 10.19
CA GLU A 19 -7.73 -6.74 11.44
C GLU A 19 -9.12 -7.33 11.31
N GLU A 20 -9.77 -7.06 10.20
CA GLU A 20 -11.10 -7.59 9.95
C GLU A 20 -11.10 -9.11 9.84
N TRP A 21 -10.05 -9.67 9.24
CA TRP A 21 -9.94 -11.11 9.05
C TRP A 21 -9.46 -11.85 10.30
N THR A 22 -8.50 -11.29 11.00
CA THR A 22 -7.84 -11.98 12.12
C THR A 22 -8.21 -11.43 13.48
N GLY A 23 -8.80 -10.25 13.53
CA GLY A 23 -9.11 -9.57 14.78
C GLY A 23 -7.93 -8.85 15.38
N ARG A 24 -6.81 -8.77 14.66
CA ARG A 24 -5.60 -8.12 15.13
C ARG A 24 -4.93 -7.32 14.04
N MET A 25 -4.26 -6.25 14.46
CA MET A 25 -3.42 -5.51 13.54
C MET A 25 -2.16 -6.31 13.21
N PRO A 26 -1.56 -6.09 12.03
CA PRO A 26 -0.30 -6.76 11.68
C PRO A 26 0.79 -6.39 12.68
N THR A 27 1.67 -7.35 12.95
CA THR A 27 2.79 -7.12 13.87
C THR A 27 4.02 -6.58 13.18
N TYR A 28 4.04 -6.59 11.86
CA TYR A 28 5.18 -6.11 11.10
C TYR A 28 4.97 -4.63 10.71
N PRO A 29 6.07 -3.86 10.54
CA PRO A 29 5.96 -2.45 10.18
C PRO A 29 5.72 -2.24 8.70
N MET A 30 5.41 -0.99 8.34
CA MET A 30 5.18 -0.61 6.95
C MET A 30 6.39 -0.90 6.07
N SER A 31 7.61 -0.75 6.60
CA SER A 31 8.82 -1.03 5.84
C SER A 31 8.90 -2.48 5.41
N GLU A 32 8.47 -3.39 6.26
CA GLU A 32 8.46 -4.80 5.93
C GLU A 32 7.38 -5.11 4.90
N TYR A 33 6.22 -4.49 5.05
CA TYR A 33 5.15 -4.61 4.09
C TYR A 33 5.61 -4.14 2.70
N PHE A 34 6.28 -2.98 2.66
CA PHE A 34 6.80 -2.46 1.41
C PHE A 34 7.85 -3.37 0.79
N ALA A 35 8.76 -3.89 1.61
CA ALA A 35 9.80 -4.79 1.11
C ALA A 35 9.21 -6.05 0.48
N LYS A 36 8.14 -6.57 1.08
CA LYS A 36 7.50 -7.78 0.59
C LYS A 36 6.74 -7.55 -0.72
N TYR A 37 6.05 -6.43 -0.83
CA TYR A 37 5.20 -6.14 -1.98
C TYR A 37 5.73 -5.01 -2.85
N LYS A 38 7.01 -4.70 -2.72
CA LYS A 38 7.65 -3.57 -3.38
C LYS A 38 7.34 -3.49 -4.88
N TYR A 39 7.53 -4.60 -5.58
CA TYR A 39 7.34 -4.64 -7.02
C TYR A 39 5.89 -4.31 -7.40
N TRP A 40 4.97 -4.96 -6.74
CA TRP A 40 3.56 -4.79 -7.01
C TRP A 40 3.09 -3.38 -6.64
N LEU A 41 3.55 -2.87 -5.50
CA LEU A 41 3.17 -1.54 -5.04
C LEU A 41 3.65 -0.45 -5.99
N LYS A 42 4.88 -0.57 -6.47
CA LYS A 42 5.41 0.40 -7.43
C LYS A 42 4.64 0.36 -8.73
N ARG A 43 4.27 -0.82 -9.17
CA ARG A 43 3.47 -0.98 -10.39
C ARG A 43 2.10 -0.33 -10.23
N GLU A 44 1.46 -0.54 -9.12
CA GLU A 44 0.15 0.04 -8.84
C GLU A 44 0.21 1.57 -8.82
N TYR A 45 1.21 2.10 -8.15
CA TYR A 45 1.38 3.54 -8.06
C TYR A 45 1.58 4.15 -9.45
N ARG A 46 2.43 3.53 -10.23
CA ARG A 46 2.70 3.99 -11.60
C ARG A 46 1.44 3.94 -12.46
N HIS A 47 0.67 2.89 -12.30
CA HIS A 47 -0.58 2.74 -13.04
C HIS A 47 -1.57 3.85 -12.71
N GLN A 48 -1.69 4.19 -11.44
CA GLN A 48 -2.56 5.27 -11.02
C GLN A 48 -2.10 6.62 -11.56
N GLN A 49 -0.78 6.84 -11.57
CA GLN A 49 -0.22 8.06 -12.14
C GLN A 49 -0.53 8.15 -13.62
N GLY A 50 -0.38 7.05 -14.32
CA GLY A 50 -0.67 6.98 -15.74
C GLY A 50 -2.13 7.26 -16.06
N VAL A 51 -3.02 6.71 -15.27
CA VAL A 51 -4.46 6.94 -15.45
C VAL A 51 -4.79 8.42 -15.24
N THR A 52 -4.19 9.02 -14.21
CA THR A 52 -4.43 10.42 -13.90
C THR A 52 -3.92 11.34 -14.99
N ASN A 53 -2.74 11.04 -15.51
CA ASN A 53 -2.10 11.90 -16.51
C ASN A 53 -2.52 11.58 -17.94
N GLY A 54 -2.87 10.35 -18.21
CA GLY A 54 -3.18 9.90 -19.56
C GLY A 54 -4.60 10.17 -20.02
N SER A 55 -5.44 10.53 -19.12
CA SER A 55 -6.85 10.75 -19.45
C SER A 55 -7.15 12.17 -19.90
#